data_0f200cca3c788a3990b2900ba5ea691b
#
_entry.id   0f200cca3c788a3990b2900ba5ea691b
#
_cell.length_a   1.000
_cell.length_b   1.000
_cell.length_c   1.000
_cell.angle_alpha   90.00
_cell.angle_beta   90.00
_cell.angle_gamma   90.00
#
_symmetry.space_group_name_H-M   'P 1'
#
loop_
_entity.id
_entity.type
_entity.pdbx_description
1 polymer ?
#
loop_
_entity_poly.entity_id
_entity_poly.type
_entity_poly.pdbx_seq_one_letter_code
_entity_poly.pdbx_strand_id
1 'polypeptide(L)'
;MKRLQPVEPKAHSKWKRELEWLLLPLSQIVVLEPGHHLLSNGNRVSVMKQVLREDVRLHLPRLRACDDDLLRVMSRFSAAEIDVEWSEQAQAVGEVGRWWMERPTFLSMPLDARTATAVIECVTCVVEALQMVRSINSDIVRRMIVPDSYCQKLPSNASKILGKEMAKMLKKKDGSEHFDHFLNSLHVGDALQAQKMMSQLQDAALVWMRKFELTEQHECEKPKAFGFFGGVPNVSAKRGAATAERIALALRERWPKAPQTELEIAKIQGNLDVGLAAMEALSRVLEGRAATMLAHLKNLVEVGAVQLPPLLAQQLELL
;
A
#
# COMPACT_ATOMS: atom_id res chain seq x y z
N MET A 1 19.19 6.20 7.23
CA MET A 1 20.24 5.28 6.71
C MET A 1 21.11 6.08 5.76
N LYS A 2 22.43 6.19 6.02
CA LYS A 2 23.36 6.92 5.14
C LYS A 2 23.99 6.01 4.08
N ARG A 3 24.18 4.74 4.40
CA ARG A 3 24.81 3.71 3.56
C ARG A 3 24.19 2.34 3.79
N LEU A 4 24.36 1.42 2.83
CA LEU A 4 24.03 0.01 3.01
C LEU A 4 25.21 -0.69 3.70
N GLN A 5 24.94 -1.35 4.81
CA GLN A 5 25.92 -2.12 5.57
C GLN A 5 25.21 -3.18 6.41
N PRO A 6 25.88 -4.27 6.77
CA PRO A 6 25.34 -5.25 7.69
C PRO A 6 24.95 -4.61 9.03
N VAL A 7 23.83 -5.01 9.56
CA VAL A 7 23.40 -4.55 10.89
C VAL A 7 24.18 -5.32 11.95
N GLU A 8 24.79 -4.61 12.89
CA GLU A 8 25.48 -5.25 14.01
C GLU A 8 24.54 -6.18 14.78
N PRO A 9 25.00 -7.38 15.21
CA PRO A 9 24.15 -8.38 15.89
C PRO A 9 23.41 -7.84 17.11
N LYS A 10 24.03 -6.92 17.86
CA LYS A 10 23.41 -6.25 19.02
C LYS A 10 22.27 -5.32 18.60
N ALA A 11 22.50 -4.52 17.55
CA ALA A 11 21.48 -3.62 17.00
C ALA A 11 20.32 -4.39 16.38
N HIS A 12 20.59 -5.48 15.67
CA HIS A 12 19.58 -6.38 15.12
C HIS A 12 18.72 -7.03 16.22
N SER A 13 19.33 -7.57 17.27
CA SER A 13 18.60 -8.18 18.39
C SER A 13 17.77 -7.13 19.15
N LYS A 14 18.28 -5.92 19.33
CA LYS A 14 17.53 -4.80 19.91
C LYS A 14 16.33 -4.44 19.06
N TRP A 15 16.53 -4.26 17.75
CA TRP A 15 15.47 -3.94 16.80
C TRP A 15 14.36 -5.00 16.81
N LYS A 16 14.69 -6.29 16.69
CA LYS A 16 13.70 -7.38 16.77
C LYS A 16 12.88 -7.34 18.04
N ARG A 17 13.52 -7.17 19.18
CA ARG A 17 12.83 -7.10 20.49
C ARG A 17 11.91 -5.88 20.58
N GLU A 18 12.35 -4.71 20.12
CA GLU A 18 11.52 -3.50 20.12
C GLU A 18 10.33 -3.64 19.17
N LEU A 19 10.55 -4.22 17.99
CA LEU A 19 9.48 -4.52 17.04
C LEU A 19 8.45 -5.50 17.63
N GLU A 20 8.90 -6.57 18.29
CA GLU A 20 8.01 -7.52 18.95
C GLU A 20 7.17 -6.86 20.04
N TRP A 21 7.74 -5.95 20.83
CA TRP A 21 6.99 -5.19 21.84
C TRP A 21 5.94 -4.27 21.22
N LEU A 22 6.27 -3.59 20.13
CA LEU A 22 5.31 -2.74 19.41
C LEU A 22 4.18 -3.56 18.79
N LEU A 23 4.45 -4.79 18.40
CA LEU A 23 3.47 -5.68 17.76
C LEU A 23 2.73 -6.59 18.76
N LEU A 24 3.14 -6.60 20.04
CA LEU A 24 2.48 -7.42 21.07
C LEU A 24 0.96 -7.20 21.15
N PRO A 25 0.43 -5.96 21.10
CA PRO A 25 -1.02 -5.73 21.12
C PRO A 25 -1.76 -6.43 19.97
N LEU A 26 -1.12 -6.59 18.79
CA LEU A 26 -1.73 -7.26 17.64
C LEU A 26 -2.04 -8.74 17.92
N SER A 27 -1.24 -9.40 18.75
CA SER A 27 -1.47 -10.79 19.14
C SER A 27 -2.72 -10.98 20.02
N GLN A 28 -3.24 -9.89 20.59
CA GLN A 28 -4.44 -9.88 21.43
C GLN A 28 -5.70 -9.52 20.67
N ILE A 29 -5.58 -9.16 19.40
CA ILE A 29 -6.73 -8.82 18.54
C ILE A 29 -7.32 -10.11 18.00
N VAL A 30 -8.24 -10.69 18.77
CA VAL A 30 -8.86 -11.97 18.47
C VAL A 30 -10.36 -11.82 18.23
N VAL A 31 -10.90 -12.71 17.41
CA VAL A 31 -12.33 -12.92 17.21
C VAL A 31 -12.71 -14.32 17.71
N LEU A 32 -13.97 -14.47 18.11
CA LEU A 32 -14.50 -15.77 18.51
C LEU A 32 -15.14 -16.44 17.30
N GLU A 33 -14.59 -17.57 16.88
CA GLU A 33 -15.15 -18.39 15.80
C GLU A 33 -15.70 -19.70 16.33
N PRO A 34 -16.85 -20.19 15.81
CA PRO A 34 -17.35 -21.51 16.18
C PRO A 34 -16.40 -22.61 15.72
N GLY A 35 -16.09 -23.53 16.59
CA GLY A 35 -15.20 -24.64 16.30
C GLY A 35 -15.60 -25.88 17.07
N HIS A 36 -14.88 -26.99 16.88
CA HIS A 36 -15.09 -28.22 17.61
C HIS A 36 -13.86 -28.59 18.43
N HIS A 37 -14.07 -29.03 19.62
CA HIS A 37 -13.06 -29.63 20.47
C HIS A 37 -13.32 -31.13 20.61
N LEU A 38 -12.30 -31.94 20.41
CA LEU A 38 -12.38 -33.40 20.63
C LEU A 38 -12.04 -33.70 22.09
N LEU A 39 -12.99 -34.24 22.81
CA LEU A 39 -12.76 -34.69 24.20
C LEU A 39 -11.97 -36.01 24.20
N SER A 40 -11.34 -36.32 25.32
CA SER A 40 -10.57 -37.58 25.55
C SER A 40 -11.41 -38.85 25.33
N ASN A 41 -12.74 -38.76 25.42
CA ASN A 41 -13.69 -39.84 25.17
C ASN A 41 -14.11 -39.97 23.69
N GLY A 42 -13.50 -39.22 22.77
CA GLY A 42 -13.82 -39.18 21.33
C GLY A 42 -15.04 -38.35 20.94
N ASN A 43 -15.74 -37.75 21.88
CA ASN A 43 -16.90 -36.92 21.58
C ASN A 43 -16.46 -35.52 21.09
N ARG A 44 -17.17 -34.96 20.09
CA ARG A 44 -16.98 -33.60 19.61
C ARG A 44 -17.93 -32.66 20.33
N VAL A 45 -17.39 -31.60 20.91
CA VAL A 45 -18.16 -30.52 21.55
C VAL A 45 -17.94 -29.24 20.77
N SER A 46 -19.04 -28.54 20.50
CA SER A 46 -18.97 -27.20 19.89
C SER A 46 -18.43 -26.19 20.92
N VAL A 47 -17.39 -25.47 20.55
CA VAL A 47 -16.75 -24.45 21.39
C VAL A 47 -16.47 -23.21 20.58
N MET A 48 -16.44 -22.04 21.25
CA MET A 48 -15.96 -20.83 20.63
C MET A 48 -14.43 -20.77 20.78
N LYS A 49 -13.73 -20.72 19.66
CA LYS A 49 -12.26 -20.61 19.63
C LYS A 49 -11.85 -19.17 19.41
N GLN A 50 -10.84 -18.73 20.14
CA GLN A 50 -10.17 -17.46 19.89
C GLN A 50 -9.22 -17.62 18.70
N VAL A 51 -9.44 -16.82 17.67
CA VAL A 51 -8.61 -16.78 16.46
C VAL A 51 -8.16 -15.35 16.23
N LEU A 52 -6.94 -15.13 15.80
CA LEU A 52 -6.48 -13.80 15.39
C LEU A 52 -7.42 -13.23 14.33
N ARG A 53 -7.78 -11.95 14.47
CA ARG A 53 -8.58 -11.25 13.48
C ARG A 53 -7.95 -11.40 12.08
N GLU A 54 -8.77 -11.58 11.07
CA GLU A 54 -8.34 -11.96 9.73
C GLU A 54 -7.29 -11.02 9.13
N ASP A 55 -7.46 -9.70 9.30
CA ASP A 55 -6.51 -8.69 8.80
C ASP A 55 -5.13 -8.83 9.46
N VAL A 56 -5.08 -9.05 10.77
CA VAL A 56 -3.82 -9.27 11.50
C VAL A 56 -3.16 -10.57 11.03
N ARG A 57 -3.94 -11.65 10.93
CA ARG A 57 -3.46 -12.96 10.47
C ARG A 57 -2.90 -12.90 9.05
N LEU A 58 -3.50 -12.07 8.18
CA LEU A 58 -3.09 -11.94 6.77
C LEU A 58 -1.85 -11.06 6.60
N HIS A 59 -1.83 -9.90 7.25
CA HIS A 59 -0.85 -8.86 6.96
C HIS A 59 0.39 -8.90 7.84
N LEU A 60 0.25 -9.21 9.13
CA LEU A 60 1.38 -9.18 10.06
C LEU A 60 2.53 -10.11 9.68
N PRO A 61 2.31 -11.39 9.27
CA PRO A 61 3.40 -12.26 8.82
C PRO A 61 4.11 -11.73 7.58
N ARG A 62 3.38 -11.10 6.65
CA ARG A 62 3.94 -10.52 5.42
C ARG A 62 4.80 -9.30 5.73
N LEU A 63 4.37 -8.43 6.63
CA LEU A 63 5.16 -7.28 7.07
C LEU A 63 6.46 -7.71 7.77
N ARG A 64 6.39 -8.76 8.60
CA ARG A 64 7.60 -9.36 9.21
C ARG A 64 8.54 -9.94 8.16
N ALA A 65 8.02 -10.65 7.18
CA ALA A 65 8.82 -11.19 6.08
C ALA A 65 9.53 -10.06 5.29
N CYS A 66 8.82 -8.96 5.00
CA CYS A 66 9.44 -7.79 4.36
C CYS A 66 10.58 -7.20 5.22
N ASP A 67 10.42 -7.11 6.55
CA ASP A 67 11.51 -6.63 7.42
C ASP A 67 12.72 -7.57 7.38
N ASP A 68 12.50 -8.88 7.46
CA ASP A 68 13.57 -9.89 7.35
C ASP A 68 14.27 -9.84 5.98
N ASP A 69 13.54 -9.61 4.89
CA ASP A 69 14.09 -9.46 3.53
C ASP A 69 14.98 -8.21 3.42
N LEU A 70 14.54 -7.06 3.95
CA LEU A 70 15.34 -5.85 3.97
C LEU A 70 16.63 -6.03 4.80
N LEU A 71 16.54 -6.71 5.94
CA LEU A 71 17.72 -7.03 6.76
C LEU A 71 18.68 -7.98 6.04
N ARG A 72 18.16 -8.96 5.29
CA ARG A 72 18.95 -9.88 4.46
C ARG A 72 19.69 -9.12 3.35
N VAL A 73 19.03 -8.20 2.66
CA VAL A 73 19.69 -7.35 1.68
C VAL A 73 20.85 -6.56 2.31
N MET A 74 20.65 -5.95 3.48
CA MET A 74 21.73 -5.23 4.17
C MET A 74 22.91 -6.13 4.53
N SER A 75 22.67 -7.38 4.90
CA SER A 75 23.73 -8.33 5.27
C SER A 75 24.64 -8.72 4.10
N ARG A 76 24.19 -8.55 2.85
CA ARG A 76 24.99 -8.85 1.63
C ARG A 76 26.07 -7.80 1.35
N PHE A 77 25.95 -6.60 1.96
CA PHE A 77 26.96 -5.53 1.82
C PHE A 77 28.14 -5.78 2.78
N SER A 78 28.96 -6.74 2.45
CA SER A 78 30.16 -7.13 3.18
C SER A 78 31.26 -7.51 2.19
N ALA A 79 32.53 -7.47 2.62
CA ALA A 79 33.68 -7.83 1.81
C ALA A 79 33.62 -9.22 1.16
N ALA A 80 32.73 -10.10 1.66
CA ALA A 80 32.56 -11.45 1.13
C ALA A 80 31.59 -11.54 -0.07
N GLU A 81 30.69 -10.56 -0.24
CA GLU A 81 29.64 -10.66 -1.27
C GLU A 81 29.52 -9.39 -2.12
N ILE A 82 29.28 -8.23 -1.51
CA ILE A 82 29.24 -6.94 -2.21
C ILE A 82 30.17 -5.99 -1.46
N ASP A 83 31.39 -5.84 -1.97
CA ASP A 83 32.41 -5.01 -1.35
C ASP A 83 32.39 -3.59 -1.93
N VAL A 84 31.96 -2.65 -1.13
CA VAL A 84 31.72 -1.26 -1.52
C VAL A 84 32.28 -0.32 -0.44
N GLU A 85 33.13 0.61 -0.84
CA GLU A 85 33.51 1.75 -0.01
C GLU A 85 32.48 2.87 -0.13
N TRP A 86 32.17 3.52 1.01
CA TRP A 86 31.23 4.61 1.08
C TRP A 86 31.96 5.90 1.43
N SER A 87 31.94 6.89 0.54
CA SER A 87 32.59 8.18 0.75
C SER A 87 31.58 9.26 1.16
N GLU A 88 31.96 10.08 2.16
CA GLU A 88 31.14 11.23 2.59
C GLU A 88 31.23 12.42 1.62
N GLN A 89 32.09 12.38 0.61
CA GLN A 89 32.29 13.48 -0.34
C GLN A 89 31.12 13.59 -1.32
N ALA A 90 30.09 14.30 -0.89
CA ALA A 90 29.03 14.82 -1.76
C ALA A 90 29.56 15.99 -2.59
N GLN A 91 30.52 15.76 -3.50
CA GLN A 91 30.94 16.74 -4.50
C GLN A 91 30.66 16.21 -5.91
N ALA A 92 29.43 16.40 -6.37
CA ALA A 92 29.17 16.51 -7.79
C ALA A 92 28.23 17.70 -7.99
N VAL A 93 28.78 18.68 -8.66
CA VAL A 93 28.05 19.81 -9.24
C VAL A 93 26.89 19.26 -10.05
N GLY A 94 25.65 19.54 -9.62
CA GLY A 94 24.45 19.29 -10.42
C GLY A 94 23.32 18.46 -9.80
N GLU A 95 23.55 17.60 -8.81
CA GLU A 95 22.46 16.83 -8.18
C GLU A 95 21.96 17.48 -6.89
N VAL A 96 21.04 18.39 -7.03
CA VAL A 96 20.24 18.95 -5.94
C VAL A 96 19.31 17.84 -5.43
N GLY A 97 19.61 17.22 -4.29
CA GLY A 97 18.63 16.37 -3.61
C GLY A 97 19.13 15.18 -2.81
N ARG A 98 20.35 14.72 -3.00
CA ARG A 98 20.87 13.52 -2.30
C ARG A 98 22.11 13.77 -1.44
N TRP A 99 22.30 14.99 -0.96
CA TRP A 99 23.46 15.39 -0.14
C TRP A 99 23.61 14.60 1.18
N TRP A 100 22.55 13.94 1.62
CA TRP A 100 22.50 13.12 2.84
C TRP A 100 22.92 11.66 2.64
N MET A 101 23.08 11.21 1.36
CA MET A 101 23.53 9.85 1.02
C MET A 101 25.01 9.83 0.74
N GLU A 102 25.71 8.87 1.37
CA GLU A 102 27.09 8.55 1.01
C GLU A 102 27.15 7.91 -0.38
N ARG A 103 28.20 8.21 -1.14
CA ARG A 103 28.38 7.63 -2.48
C ARG A 103 29.08 6.28 -2.40
N PRO A 104 28.57 5.26 -3.09
CA PRO A 104 29.23 3.99 -3.20
C PRO A 104 30.37 4.06 -4.23
N THR A 105 31.46 3.34 -3.96
CA THR A 105 32.55 3.09 -4.91
C THR A 105 32.90 1.62 -4.80
N PHE A 106 32.86 0.89 -5.91
CA PHE A 106 33.31 -0.50 -5.92
C PHE A 106 34.82 -0.57 -5.88
N LEU A 107 35.36 -1.48 -5.07
CA LEU A 107 36.81 -1.65 -4.93
C LEU A 107 37.45 -2.24 -6.18
N SER A 108 36.68 -2.99 -6.98
CA SER A 108 37.12 -3.55 -8.26
C SER A 108 36.17 -3.20 -9.38
N MET A 109 36.70 -2.67 -10.48
CA MET A 109 35.95 -2.37 -11.71
C MET A 109 36.73 -2.95 -12.90
N PRO A 110 36.07 -3.57 -13.91
CA PRO A 110 34.64 -3.84 -14.02
C PRO A 110 34.16 -4.86 -12.98
N LEU A 111 32.85 -4.78 -12.62
CA LEU A 111 32.25 -5.74 -11.70
C LEU A 111 32.31 -7.15 -12.25
N ASP A 112 32.63 -8.11 -11.39
CA ASP A 112 32.49 -9.51 -11.73
C ASP A 112 31.00 -9.93 -11.83
N ALA A 113 30.73 -10.98 -12.58
CA ALA A 113 29.35 -11.45 -12.84
C ALA A 113 28.61 -11.83 -11.55
N ARG A 114 29.33 -12.30 -10.52
CA ARG A 114 28.75 -12.68 -9.23
C ARG A 114 28.25 -11.46 -8.47
N THR A 115 29.07 -10.43 -8.33
CA THR A 115 28.72 -9.17 -7.68
C THR A 115 27.59 -8.45 -8.43
N ALA A 116 27.64 -8.41 -9.77
CA ALA A 116 26.56 -7.85 -10.58
C ALA A 116 25.22 -8.58 -10.35
N THR A 117 25.24 -9.92 -10.33
CA THR A 117 24.04 -10.71 -10.01
C THR A 117 23.53 -10.45 -8.59
N ALA A 118 24.42 -10.37 -7.61
CA ALA A 118 24.08 -10.07 -6.23
C ALA A 118 23.39 -8.69 -6.09
N VAL A 119 23.86 -7.67 -6.80
CA VAL A 119 23.21 -6.34 -6.85
C VAL A 119 21.82 -6.42 -7.47
N ILE A 120 21.66 -7.13 -8.59
CA ILE A 120 20.35 -7.33 -9.25
C ILE A 120 19.35 -8.02 -8.30
N GLU A 121 19.78 -9.07 -7.60
CA GLU A 121 18.93 -9.76 -6.62
C GLU A 121 18.54 -8.85 -5.45
N CYS A 122 19.46 -8.00 -4.96
CA CYS A 122 19.14 -7.01 -3.94
C CYS A 122 18.09 -6.00 -4.43
N VAL A 123 18.24 -5.49 -5.67
CA VAL A 123 17.26 -4.58 -6.27
C VAL A 123 15.90 -5.26 -6.38
N THR A 124 15.84 -6.48 -6.90
CA THR A 124 14.60 -7.25 -7.03
C THR A 124 13.92 -7.43 -5.69
N CYS A 125 14.65 -7.89 -4.69
CA CYS A 125 14.12 -8.12 -3.34
C CYS A 125 13.53 -6.84 -2.71
N VAL A 126 14.22 -5.70 -2.84
CA VAL A 126 13.75 -4.42 -2.28
C VAL A 126 12.55 -3.87 -3.06
N VAL A 127 12.53 -4.03 -4.38
CA VAL A 127 11.37 -3.64 -5.23
C VAL A 127 10.12 -4.45 -4.82
N GLU A 128 10.25 -5.77 -4.71
CA GLU A 128 9.16 -6.65 -4.28
C GLU A 128 8.67 -6.33 -2.86
N ALA A 129 9.59 -6.13 -1.91
CA ALA A 129 9.25 -5.73 -0.55
C ALA A 129 8.52 -4.39 -0.52
N LEU A 130 8.98 -3.39 -1.28
CA LEU A 130 8.34 -2.07 -1.35
C LEU A 130 6.93 -2.15 -1.94
N GLN A 131 6.74 -2.90 -3.01
CA GLN A 131 5.42 -3.13 -3.61
C GLN A 131 4.48 -3.85 -2.64
N MET A 132 4.98 -4.91 -1.97
CA MET A 132 4.20 -5.65 -0.99
C MET A 132 3.75 -4.76 0.18
N VAL A 133 4.65 -3.99 0.76
CA VAL A 133 4.35 -3.09 1.88
C VAL A 133 3.34 -2.02 1.48
N ARG A 134 3.46 -1.43 0.29
CA ARG A 134 2.48 -0.46 -0.24
C ARG A 134 1.11 -1.08 -0.45
N SER A 135 1.05 -2.28 -1.00
CA SER A 135 -0.21 -3.02 -1.17
C SER A 135 -0.89 -3.29 0.17
N ILE A 136 -0.12 -3.75 1.17
CA ILE A 136 -0.63 -3.99 2.53
C ILE A 136 -1.12 -2.68 3.16
N ASN A 137 -0.36 -1.59 3.07
CA ASN A 137 -0.76 -0.29 3.61
C ASN A 137 -2.07 0.20 2.98
N SER A 138 -2.19 0.09 1.65
CA SER A 138 -3.41 0.45 0.94
C SER A 138 -4.62 -0.36 1.41
N ASP A 139 -4.46 -1.68 1.63
CA ASP A 139 -5.55 -2.54 2.12
C ASP A 139 -5.94 -2.20 3.56
N ILE A 140 -4.96 -1.92 4.43
CA ILE A 140 -5.20 -1.48 5.82
C ILE A 140 -5.98 -0.17 5.84
N VAL A 141 -5.55 0.85 5.10
CA VAL A 141 -6.21 2.16 5.05
C VAL A 141 -7.62 2.05 4.45
N ARG A 142 -7.81 1.16 3.46
CA ARG A 142 -9.13 0.90 2.89
C ARG A 142 -10.13 0.38 3.93
N ARG A 143 -9.69 -0.46 4.86
CA ARG A 143 -10.51 -1.04 5.95
C ARG A 143 -10.84 -0.04 7.06
N MET A 144 -10.08 1.05 7.21
CA MET A 144 -10.37 2.09 8.20
C MET A 144 -11.69 2.79 7.91
N ILE A 145 -12.40 3.12 8.97
CA ILE A 145 -13.71 3.79 8.90
C ILE A 145 -13.51 5.23 8.42
N VAL A 146 -14.41 5.68 7.55
CA VAL A 146 -14.46 7.08 7.12
C VAL A 146 -15.08 7.92 8.25
N PRO A 147 -14.40 8.97 8.73
CA PRO A 147 -14.96 9.84 9.77
C PRO A 147 -16.21 10.58 9.29
N ASP A 148 -17.23 10.68 10.13
CA ASP A 148 -18.46 11.41 9.82
C ASP A 148 -18.20 12.88 9.47
N SER A 149 -17.23 13.50 10.15
CA SER A 149 -16.81 14.88 9.87
C SER A 149 -16.28 15.09 8.46
N TYR A 150 -15.68 14.03 7.84
CA TYR A 150 -15.27 14.05 6.45
C TYR A 150 -16.50 13.94 5.53
N CYS A 151 -17.38 12.99 5.79
CA CYS A 151 -18.60 12.78 5.01
C CYS A 151 -19.50 14.03 4.97
N GLN A 152 -19.55 14.81 6.05
CA GLN A 152 -20.35 16.05 6.13
C GLN A 152 -19.84 17.17 5.21
N LYS A 153 -18.54 17.18 4.88
CA LYS A 153 -17.93 18.17 3.99
C LYS A 153 -18.20 17.87 2.51
N LEU A 154 -18.57 16.64 2.18
CA LEU A 154 -18.79 16.21 0.80
C LEU A 154 -20.07 16.82 0.21
N PRO A 155 -20.07 17.21 -1.07
CA PRO A 155 -21.26 17.70 -1.73
C PRO A 155 -22.31 16.58 -1.87
N SER A 156 -23.59 16.98 -1.92
CA SER A 156 -24.71 16.03 -2.05
C SER A 156 -24.76 15.24 -3.37
N ASN A 157 -23.95 15.61 -4.36
CA ASN A 157 -23.92 14.95 -5.66
C ASN A 157 -22.51 14.82 -6.22
N ALA A 158 -22.12 13.60 -6.56
CA ALA A 158 -20.82 13.27 -7.15
C ALA A 158 -20.51 14.02 -8.46
N SER A 159 -21.55 14.44 -9.21
CA SER A 159 -21.36 15.26 -10.42
C SER A 159 -20.77 16.67 -10.13
N LYS A 160 -20.86 17.13 -8.87
CA LYS A 160 -20.21 18.37 -8.45
C LYS A 160 -18.70 18.19 -8.23
N ILE A 161 -18.27 16.96 -7.98
CA ILE A 161 -16.87 16.59 -7.76
C ILE A 161 -16.18 16.27 -9.09
N LEU A 162 -16.79 15.39 -9.89
CA LEU A 162 -16.21 14.83 -11.11
C LEU A 162 -16.61 15.57 -12.40
N GLY A 163 -17.60 16.47 -12.32
CA GLY A 163 -18.28 16.98 -13.51
C GLY A 163 -19.34 16.01 -14.06
N LYS A 164 -20.25 16.55 -14.89
CA LYS A 164 -21.42 15.80 -15.37
C LYS A 164 -21.06 14.63 -16.29
N GLU A 165 -20.11 14.85 -17.20
CA GLU A 165 -19.74 13.85 -18.21
C GLU A 165 -18.99 12.66 -17.60
N MET A 166 -18.00 12.91 -16.75
CA MET A 166 -17.26 11.85 -16.05
C MET A 166 -18.20 11.05 -15.15
N ALA A 167 -19.01 11.71 -14.35
CA ALA A 167 -19.99 11.04 -13.47
C ALA A 167 -21.00 10.18 -14.26
N LYS A 168 -21.38 10.57 -15.47
CA LYS A 168 -22.24 9.79 -16.36
C LYS A 168 -21.51 8.57 -16.93
N MET A 169 -20.24 8.75 -17.36
CA MET A 169 -19.43 7.66 -17.89
C MET A 169 -19.20 6.55 -16.86
N LEU A 170 -18.84 6.91 -15.62
CA LEU A 170 -18.58 5.93 -14.56
C LEU A 170 -19.81 5.10 -14.17
N LYS A 171 -21.03 5.56 -14.46
CA LYS A 171 -22.27 4.85 -14.20
C LYS A 171 -22.71 3.91 -15.34
N LYS A 172 -22.10 3.98 -16.52
CA LYS A 172 -22.45 3.14 -17.67
C LYS A 172 -22.10 1.67 -17.43
N LYS A 173 -22.82 0.76 -18.11
CA LYS A 173 -22.69 -0.69 -17.96
C LYS A 173 -21.46 -1.30 -18.67
N ASP A 174 -20.93 -0.63 -19.70
CA ASP A 174 -19.90 -1.19 -20.60
C ASP A 174 -18.45 -0.93 -20.14
N GLY A 175 -18.18 -1.11 -18.84
CA GLY A 175 -16.98 -0.59 -18.21
C GLY A 175 -15.68 -1.40 -18.36
N SER A 176 -15.66 -2.62 -18.91
CA SER A 176 -14.40 -3.38 -18.91
C SER A 176 -13.53 -3.17 -20.15
N GLU A 177 -14.10 -3.13 -21.34
CA GLU A 177 -13.32 -2.92 -22.59
C GLU A 177 -12.84 -1.47 -22.75
N HIS A 178 -13.52 -0.51 -22.11
CA HIS A 178 -13.19 0.90 -22.16
C HIS A 178 -12.38 1.39 -20.94
N PHE A 179 -12.08 0.51 -19.98
CA PHE A 179 -11.40 0.91 -18.74
C PHE A 179 -10.00 1.45 -19.00
N ASP A 180 -9.19 0.72 -19.75
CA ASP A 180 -7.82 1.13 -20.08
C ASP A 180 -7.80 2.38 -20.99
N HIS A 181 -8.73 2.43 -21.94
CA HIS A 181 -8.89 3.61 -22.78
C HIS A 181 -9.30 4.82 -21.92
N PHE A 182 -10.22 4.65 -20.99
CA PHE A 182 -10.64 5.72 -20.08
C PHE A 182 -9.47 6.15 -19.17
N LEU A 183 -8.75 5.20 -18.56
CA LEU A 183 -7.60 5.48 -17.73
C LEU A 183 -6.52 6.29 -18.48
N ASN A 184 -6.28 5.96 -19.74
CA ASN A 184 -5.35 6.67 -20.59
C ASN A 184 -5.87 8.06 -21.03
N SER A 185 -7.19 8.24 -21.12
CA SER A 185 -7.81 9.53 -21.43
C SER A 185 -7.79 10.54 -20.27
N LEU A 186 -7.48 10.08 -19.05
CA LEU A 186 -7.42 10.96 -17.86
C LEU A 186 -6.19 11.85 -17.82
N HIS A 187 -5.46 12.10 -18.87
CA HIS A 187 -4.36 13.06 -19.01
C HIS A 187 -3.63 13.41 -17.70
N VAL A 188 -3.26 12.39 -16.90
CA VAL A 188 -2.53 12.56 -15.65
C VAL A 188 -1.05 12.61 -15.97
N GLY A 189 -0.43 13.77 -15.83
CA GLY A 189 0.98 14.01 -16.20
C GLY A 189 1.96 13.90 -15.04
N ASP A 190 1.49 14.00 -13.79
CA ASP A 190 2.35 13.95 -12.61
C ASP A 190 1.65 13.36 -11.37
N ALA A 191 2.44 13.12 -10.32
CA ALA A 191 1.98 12.50 -9.08
C ALA A 191 0.94 13.35 -8.31
N LEU A 192 1.00 14.68 -8.41
CA LEU A 192 0.05 15.57 -7.74
C LEU A 192 -1.30 15.57 -8.46
N GLN A 193 -1.28 15.56 -9.80
CA GLN A 193 -2.50 15.40 -10.59
C GLN A 193 -3.14 14.03 -10.33
N ALA A 194 -2.32 12.98 -10.22
CA ALA A 194 -2.80 11.65 -9.84
C ALA A 194 -3.47 11.65 -8.47
N GLN A 195 -2.85 12.24 -7.47
CA GLN A 195 -3.42 12.39 -6.12
C GLN A 195 -4.77 13.12 -6.17
N LYS A 196 -4.83 14.26 -6.86
CA LYS A 196 -6.07 15.06 -6.99
C LYS A 196 -7.18 14.25 -7.65
N MET A 197 -6.87 13.52 -8.72
CA MET A 197 -7.84 12.69 -9.43
C MET A 197 -8.31 11.53 -8.53
N MET A 198 -7.41 10.86 -7.83
CA MET A 198 -7.75 9.80 -6.88
C MET A 198 -8.66 10.32 -5.76
N SER A 199 -8.35 11.51 -5.19
CA SER A 199 -9.18 12.14 -4.17
C SER A 199 -10.60 12.40 -4.69
N GLN A 200 -10.75 12.97 -5.88
CA GLN A 200 -12.04 13.21 -6.50
C GLN A 200 -12.84 11.93 -6.76
N LEU A 201 -12.19 10.87 -7.22
CA LEU A 201 -12.82 9.58 -7.47
C LEU A 201 -13.29 8.91 -6.18
N GLN A 202 -12.48 8.93 -5.13
CA GLN A 202 -12.82 8.39 -3.81
C GLN A 202 -13.99 9.16 -3.18
N ASP A 203 -13.98 10.48 -3.24
CA ASP A 203 -15.06 11.33 -2.74
C ASP A 203 -16.38 11.07 -3.47
N ALA A 204 -16.32 10.94 -4.79
CA ALA A 204 -17.49 10.61 -5.59
C ALA A 204 -18.04 9.21 -5.28
N ALA A 205 -17.17 8.24 -5.05
CA ALA A 205 -17.55 6.90 -4.63
C ALA A 205 -18.32 6.93 -3.30
N LEU A 206 -17.79 7.66 -2.30
CA LEU A 206 -18.47 7.83 -1.01
C LEU A 206 -19.85 8.47 -1.15
N VAL A 207 -19.97 9.53 -1.95
CA VAL A 207 -21.28 10.18 -2.20
C VAL A 207 -22.27 9.22 -2.84
N TRP A 208 -21.83 8.37 -3.76
CA TRP A 208 -22.70 7.38 -4.39
C TRP A 208 -23.07 6.25 -3.46
N MET A 209 -22.13 5.73 -2.65
CA MET A 209 -22.40 4.68 -1.67
C MET A 209 -23.39 5.15 -0.61
N ARG A 210 -23.21 6.36 -0.05
CA ARG A 210 -24.16 6.95 0.90
C ARG A 210 -25.57 7.08 0.32
N LYS A 211 -25.69 7.48 -0.96
CA LYS A 211 -27.00 7.52 -1.62
C LYS A 211 -27.63 6.14 -1.76
N PHE A 212 -26.82 5.15 -2.07
CA PHE A 212 -27.28 3.77 -2.20
C PHE A 212 -27.80 3.24 -0.85
N GLU A 213 -27.05 3.43 0.23
CA GLU A 213 -27.41 3.02 1.59
C GLU A 213 -28.71 3.69 2.09
N LEU A 214 -28.84 5.00 1.89
CA LEU A 214 -30.06 5.72 2.23
C LEU A 214 -31.28 5.21 1.46
N THR A 215 -31.11 4.79 0.21
CA THR A 215 -32.19 4.23 -0.60
C THR A 215 -32.61 2.85 -0.08
N GLU A 216 -31.64 1.99 0.27
CA GLU A 216 -31.91 0.67 0.85
C GLU A 216 -32.63 0.77 2.21
N GLN A 217 -32.23 1.69 3.09
CA GLN A 217 -32.88 1.90 4.38
C GLN A 217 -34.35 2.34 4.22
N HIS A 218 -34.62 3.24 3.30
CA HIS A 218 -36.03 3.67 3.01
C HIS A 218 -36.90 2.59 2.39
N GLU A 219 -36.34 1.62 1.69
CA GLU A 219 -37.08 0.48 1.16
C GLU A 219 -37.40 -0.55 2.24
N CYS A 220 -36.56 -0.69 3.26
CA CYS A 220 -36.80 -1.63 4.36
C CYS A 220 -37.89 -1.15 5.34
N GLU A 221 -38.12 0.16 5.44
CA GLU A 221 -39.13 0.76 6.34
C GLU A 221 -40.52 0.89 5.76
N LYS A 222 -40.71 0.65 4.46
CA LYS A 222 -42.06 0.74 3.85
C LYS A 222 -42.79 -0.60 3.97
N PRO A 223 -43.97 -0.64 4.62
CA PRO A 223 -44.83 -1.83 4.58
C PRO A 223 -45.21 -2.11 3.12
N LYS A 224 -45.20 -3.39 2.75
CA LYS A 224 -45.58 -3.89 1.40
C LYS A 224 -47.09 -3.68 1.16
N ALA A 225 -47.53 -2.44 1.03
CA ALA A 225 -48.88 -2.09 0.62
C ALA A 225 -48.82 -1.55 -0.81
N PHE A 226 -49.35 -2.38 -1.71
CA PHE A 226 -49.90 -2.09 -3.04
C PHE A 226 -49.42 -0.76 -3.67
N GLY A 227 -48.60 -0.84 -4.71
CA GLY A 227 -48.39 0.31 -5.58
C GLY A 227 -47.04 0.30 -6.33
N PHE A 228 -47.11 0.15 -7.59
CA PHE A 228 -46.15 0.03 -8.68
C PHE A 228 -45.13 1.18 -8.85
N PHE A 229 -44.52 1.67 -7.78
CA PHE A 229 -43.38 2.59 -7.81
C PHE A 229 -42.42 2.30 -6.65
N GLY A 230 -41.98 1.04 -6.53
CA GLY A 230 -40.78 0.71 -5.77
C GLY A 230 -39.59 1.31 -6.50
N GLY A 231 -38.95 2.34 -5.94
CA GLY A 231 -37.73 2.90 -6.50
C GLY A 231 -36.67 1.80 -6.59
N VAL A 232 -36.34 1.38 -7.80
CA VAL A 232 -35.28 0.39 -8.03
C VAL A 232 -34.01 0.90 -7.33
N PRO A 233 -33.39 0.07 -6.44
CA PRO A 233 -32.14 0.47 -5.79
C PRO A 233 -31.23 1.08 -6.84
N ASN A 234 -30.60 2.23 -6.51
CA ASN A 234 -29.85 2.98 -7.51
C ASN A 234 -28.56 2.23 -7.91
N VAL A 235 -28.76 1.07 -8.58
CA VAL A 235 -27.72 0.16 -9.06
C VAL A 235 -26.64 0.92 -9.86
N SER A 236 -27.04 2.02 -10.53
CA SER A 236 -26.11 2.86 -11.25
C SER A 236 -25.17 3.64 -10.31
N ALA A 237 -25.60 4.01 -9.11
CA ALA A 237 -24.76 4.66 -8.10
C ALA A 237 -23.73 3.67 -7.55
N LYS A 238 -24.17 2.46 -7.17
CA LYS A 238 -23.28 1.39 -6.72
C LYS A 238 -22.21 1.06 -7.77
N ARG A 239 -22.61 0.97 -9.02
CA ARG A 239 -21.70 0.75 -10.15
C ARG A 239 -20.71 1.91 -10.32
N GLY A 240 -21.21 3.15 -10.28
CA GLY A 240 -20.37 4.34 -10.35
C GLY A 240 -19.31 4.37 -9.25
N ALA A 241 -19.69 4.03 -8.01
CA ALA A 241 -18.76 3.93 -6.89
C ALA A 241 -17.69 2.86 -7.14
N ALA A 242 -18.09 1.64 -7.48
CA ALA A 242 -17.16 0.55 -7.75
C ALA A 242 -16.19 0.86 -8.91
N THR A 243 -16.69 1.52 -9.97
CA THR A 243 -15.83 1.93 -11.10
C THR A 243 -14.86 3.03 -10.68
N ALA A 244 -15.29 4.02 -9.90
CA ALA A 244 -14.43 5.08 -9.38
C ALA A 244 -13.32 4.53 -8.47
N GLU A 245 -13.63 3.60 -7.58
CA GLU A 245 -12.64 2.93 -6.72
C GLU A 245 -11.61 2.14 -7.54
N ARG A 246 -12.06 1.40 -8.56
CA ARG A 246 -11.14 0.66 -9.46
C ARG A 246 -10.17 1.59 -10.17
N ILE A 247 -10.65 2.74 -10.67
CA ILE A 247 -9.80 3.73 -11.35
C ILE A 247 -8.82 4.36 -10.35
N ALA A 248 -9.27 4.68 -9.14
CA ALA A 248 -8.40 5.23 -8.10
C ALA A 248 -7.28 4.24 -7.73
N LEU A 249 -7.57 2.93 -7.64
CA LEU A 249 -6.55 1.90 -7.42
C LEU A 249 -5.57 1.82 -8.59
N ALA A 250 -6.05 1.78 -9.83
CA ALA A 250 -5.18 1.75 -11.01
C ALA A 250 -4.29 2.99 -11.14
N LEU A 251 -4.81 4.17 -10.75
CA LEU A 251 -3.99 5.39 -10.66
C LEU A 251 -2.94 5.27 -9.56
N ARG A 252 -3.25 4.66 -8.42
CA ARG A 252 -2.28 4.42 -7.34
C ARG A 252 -1.15 3.49 -7.79
N GLU A 253 -1.47 2.44 -8.54
CA GLU A 253 -0.49 1.51 -9.11
C GLU A 253 0.41 2.20 -10.15
N ARG A 254 -0.18 3.04 -11.01
CA ARG A 254 0.55 3.78 -12.04
C ARG A 254 1.41 4.92 -11.46
N TRP A 255 0.98 5.52 -10.35
CA TRP A 255 1.64 6.63 -9.66
C TRP A 255 1.94 6.28 -8.19
N PRO A 256 2.86 5.32 -7.93
CA PRO A 256 3.13 4.85 -6.58
C PRO A 256 3.76 5.91 -5.67
N LYS A 257 4.34 6.98 -6.25
CA LYS A 257 4.88 8.15 -5.54
C LYS A 257 3.83 9.23 -5.24
N ALA A 258 2.60 9.06 -5.71
CA ALA A 258 1.56 10.04 -5.44
C ALA A 258 1.30 10.14 -3.93
N PRO A 259 1.20 11.36 -3.37
CA PRO A 259 0.89 11.56 -1.96
C PRO A 259 -0.43 10.90 -1.56
N GLN A 260 -0.65 10.74 -0.26
CA GLN A 260 -1.93 10.26 0.27
C GLN A 260 -3.06 11.24 -0.09
N THR A 261 -4.24 10.70 -0.35
CA THR A 261 -5.43 11.50 -0.59
C THR A 261 -5.98 12.08 0.73
N GLU A 262 -6.81 13.12 0.64
CA GLU A 262 -7.44 13.70 1.82
C GLU A 262 -8.29 12.68 2.59
N LEU A 263 -8.98 11.78 1.88
CA LEU A 263 -9.72 10.69 2.47
C LEU A 263 -8.83 9.71 3.24
N GLU A 264 -7.70 9.31 2.65
CA GLU A 264 -6.74 8.40 3.32
C GLU A 264 -6.19 9.03 4.59
N ILE A 265 -5.82 10.32 4.54
CA ILE A 265 -5.36 11.07 5.71
C ILE A 265 -6.45 11.15 6.78
N ALA A 266 -7.69 11.47 6.39
CA ALA A 266 -8.82 11.56 7.32
C ALA A 266 -9.11 10.22 7.99
N LYS A 267 -9.06 9.12 7.23
CA LYS A 267 -9.21 7.76 7.77
C LYS A 267 -8.15 7.43 8.82
N ILE A 268 -6.88 7.72 8.52
CA ILE A 268 -5.76 7.44 9.44
C ILE A 268 -5.90 8.28 10.71
N GLN A 269 -6.19 9.57 10.58
CA GLN A 269 -6.33 10.49 11.72
C GLN A 269 -7.56 10.17 12.59
N GLY A 270 -8.64 9.71 11.98
CA GLY A 270 -9.89 9.35 12.67
C GLY A 270 -9.96 7.89 13.12
N ASN A 271 -8.93 7.08 12.84
CA ASN A 271 -8.95 5.66 13.15
C ASN A 271 -8.80 5.41 14.66
N LEU A 272 -9.73 4.64 15.22
CA LEU A 272 -9.72 4.21 16.63
C LEU A 272 -9.32 2.73 16.79
N ASP A 273 -9.13 1.99 15.70
CA ASP A 273 -8.73 0.58 15.75
C ASP A 273 -7.21 0.48 15.93
N VAL A 274 -6.81 0.03 17.12
CA VAL A 274 -5.39 -0.13 17.49
C VAL A 274 -4.65 -1.07 16.53
N GLY A 275 -5.30 -2.13 16.05
CA GLY A 275 -4.70 -3.09 15.13
C GLY A 275 -4.40 -2.48 13.78
N LEU A 276 -5.37 -1.78 13.20
CA LEU A 276 -5.18 -1.09 11.92
C LEU A 276 -4.14 0.02 12.06
N ALA A 277 -4.15 0.78 13.18
CA ALA A 277 -3.16 1.83 13.44
C ALA A 277 -1.74 1.27 13.55
N ALA A 278 -1.54 0.19 14.29
CA ALA A 278 -0.21 -0.41 14.46
C ALA A 278 0.34 -1.03 13.16
N MET A 279 -0.51 -1.70 12.39
CA MET A 279 -0.11 -2.26 11.09
C MET A 279 0.19 -1.16 10.06
N GLU A 280 -0.60 -0.09 10.05
CA GLU A 280 -0.37 1.07 9.19
C GLU A 280 0.97 1.74 9.54
N ALA A 281 1.24 2.00 10.81
CA ALA A 281 2.49 2.59 11.26
C ALA A 281 3.70 1.72 10.90
N LEU A 282 3.62 0.40 11.12
CA LEU A 282 4.68 -0.53 10.72
C LEU A 282 4.92 -0.52 9.21
N SER A 283 3.84 -0.58 8.41
CA SER A 283 3.97 -0.57 6.95
C SER A 283 4.64 0.71 6.45
N ARG A 284 4.35 1.88 7.02
CA ARG A 284 5.04 3.13 6.67
C ARG A 284 6.53 3.12 7.02
N VAL A 285 6.88 2.59 8.18
CA VAL A 285 8.28 2.48 8.58
C VAL A 285 9.04 1.59 7.58
N LEU A 286 8.46 0.45 7.21
CA LEU A 286 9.04 -0.47 6.24
C LEU A 286 9.10 0.14 4.84
N GLU A 287 8.07 0.85 4.41
CA GLU A 287 8.07 1.58 3.14
C GLU A 287 9.20 2.61 3.08
N GLY A 288 9.37 3.42 4.13
CA GLY A 288 10.45 4.41 4.22
C GLY A 288 11.84 3.76 4.17
N ARG A 289 12.03 2.61 4.86
CA ARG A 289 13.27 1.84 4.81
C ARG A 289 13.54 1.28 3.42
N ALA A 290 12.56 0.62 2.81
CA ALA A 290 12.69 0.04 1.48
C ALA A 290 12.96 1.11 0.42
N ALA A 291 12.27 2.25 0.47
CA ALA A 291 12.50 3.37 -0.45
C ALA A 291 13.92 3.95 -0.31
N THR A 292 14.42 4.09 0.93
CA THR A 292 15.78 4.55 1.19
C THR A 292 16.82 3.54 0.66
N MET A 293 16.61 2.24 0.90
CA MET A 293 17.48 1.19 0.37
C MET A 293 17.48 1.18 -1.14
N LEU A 294 16.30 1.33 -1.76
CA LEU A 294 16.17 1.40 -3.21
C LEU A 294 16.95 2.58 -3.80
N ALA A 295 16.93 3.74 -3.15
CA ALA A 295 17.73 4.90 -3.58
C ALA A 295 19.24 4.62 -3.55
N HIS A 296 19.73 3.92 -2.50
CA HIS A 296 21.13 3.48 -2.47
C HIS A 296 21.46 2.46 -3.56
N LEU A 297 20.57 1.49 -3.78
CA LEU A 297 20.74 0.47 -4.82
C LEU A 297 20.73 1.07 -6.23
N LYS A 298 19.89 2.10 -6.49
CA LYS A 298 19.93 2.87 -7.74
C LYS A 298 21.31 3.47 -8.00
N ASN A 299 21.89 4.11 -6.98
CA ASN A 299 23.25 4.66 -7.10
C ASN A 299 24.29 3.56 -7.37
N LEU A 300 24.17 2.39 -6.74
CA LEU A 300 25.05 1.26 -6.99
C LEU A 300 24.96 0.72 -8.43
N VAL A 301 23.73 0.60 -8.94
CA VAL A 301 23.48 0.20 -10.32
C VAL A 301 24.10 1.17 -11.32
N GLU A 302 23.96 2.48 -11.07
CA GLU A 302 24.53 3.54 -11.89
C GLU A 302 26.08 3.50 -11.86
N VAL A 303 26.67 3.48 -10.67
CA VAL A 303 28.14 3.45 -10.49
C VAL A 303 28.76 2.17 -11.03
N GLY A 304 28.13 1.02 -10.79
CA GLY A 304 28.60 -0.29 -11.23
C GLY A 304 28.30 -0.57 -12.70
N ALA A 305 27.58 0.31 -13.42
CA ALA A 305 27.07 0.08 -14.78
C ALA A 305 26.37 -1.28 -14.92
N VAL A 306 25.61 -1.68 -13.88
CA VAL A 306 24.91 -2.96 -13.83
C VAL A 306 23.73 -2.96 -14.79
N GLN A 307 23.71 -3.88 -15.74
CA GLN A 307 22.59 -4.03 -16.66
C GLN A 307 21.43 -4.75 -15.97
N LEU A 308 20.34 -4.03 -15.70
CA LEU A 308 19.13 -4.60 -15.14
C LEU A 308 18.29 -5.29 -16.22
N PRO A 309 17.57 -6.37 -15.88
CA PRO A 309 16.51 -6.91 -16.72
C PRO A 309 15.49 -5.83 -17.10
N PRO A 310 14.97 -5.80 -18.36
CA PRO A 310 14.12 -4.71 -18.83
C PRO A 310 12.90 -4.43 -17.94
N LEU A 311 12.28 -5.47 -17.43
CA LEU A 311 11.10 -5.38 -16.56
C LEU A 311 11.45 -4.75 -15.20
N LEU A 312 12.59 -5.11 -14.63
CA LEU A 312 13.08 -4.55 -13.37
C LEU A 312 13.50 -3.08 -13.55
N ALA A 313 14.14 -2.74 -14.67
CA ALA A 313 14.50 -1.37 -15.01
C ALA A 313 13.26 -0.48 -15.09
N GLN A 314 12.20 -0.93 -15.77
CA GLN A 314 10.93 -0.23 -15.85
C GLN A 314 10.26 -0.06 -14.48
N GLN A 315 10.24 -1.10 -13.64
CA GLN A 315 9.71 -1.01 -12.28
C GLN A 315 10.51 -0.01 -11.44
N LEU A 316 11.83 0.00 -11.61
CA LEU A 316 12.72 0.90 -10.88
C LEU A 316 12.49 2.38 -11.25
N GLU A 317 12.14 2.69 -12.48
CA GLU A 317 11.78 4.06 -12.92
C GLU A 317 10.46 4.53 -12.30
N LEU A 318 9.48 3.65 -12.20
CA LEU A 318 8.16 3.95 -11.60
C LEU A 318 8.24 4.16 -10.09
N LEU A 319 9.08 3.40 -9.39
CA LEU A 319 9.27 3.42 -7.93
C LEU A 319 10.27 4.47 -7.46
#